data_d834b5257058847630ed44dffb8df230
#
_entry.id   d834b5257058847630ed44dffb8df230
#
_cell.length_a   1.000
_cell.length_b   1.000
_cell.length_c   1.000
_cell.angle_alpha   90.00
_cell.angle_beta   90.00
_cell.angle_gamma   90.00
#
_symmetry.space_group_name_H-M   'P 1'
#
loop_
_entity.id
_entity.type
_entity.pdbx_description
1 polymer ?
#
loop_
_entity_poly.entity_id
_entity_poly.type
_entity_poly.pdbx_seq_one_letter_code
_entity_poly.pdbx_strand_id
1 'polypeptide(L)'
;LGGEAKRSGGIFYSKPELLKRGDVYLMGYNPGGDSGSPISEELDNHFAKSVSDYEQIWQHRSGTNDDGTLRHRDVERSTRYQRGLKEFTALLGYQPGQIFMTNLIFFQSHDGKGVKYKQDSETCWPIHEKMLNVVKPKIIVAVGNGNAGSAYTKLLQQKRHTIEPSSKVVKEANHGKYQLKGFRFSEDNRDVMVLGLPHFSYYNVKPNQYLLKQFINDLAR
;
A
#
# COMPACT_ATOMS: atom_id res chain seq x y z
N LEU A 1 0.25 -19.10 4.73
CA LEU A 1 1.18 -18.57 5.74
C LEU A 1 1.62 -19.67 6.72
N GLY A 2 0.83 -20.75 6.93
CA GLY A 2 1.19 -21.80 7.89
C GLY A 2 1.52 -21.23 9.27
N GLY A 3 2.67 -21.64 9.87
CA GLY A 3 3.12 -21.16 11.17
C GLY A 3 3.36 -19.66 11.29
N GLU A 4 3.59 -18.97 10.18
CA GLU A 4 3.80 -17.52 10.14
C GLU A 4 2.52 -16.71 10.47
N ALA A 5 1.32 -17.33 10.42
CA ALA A 5 0.08 -16.68 10.82
C ALA A 5 0.01 -16.30 12.31
N LYS A 6 0.91 -16.83 13.13
CA LYS A 6 1.09 -16.46 14.55
C LYS A 6 1.88 -15.15 14.74
N ARG A 7 2.56 -14.66 13.71
CA ARG A 7 3.26 -13.36 13.79
C ARG A 7 2.25 -12.21 13.81
N SER A 8 2.59 -11.13 14.51
CA SER A 8 1.81 -9.90 14.49
C SER A 8 1.75 -9.31 13.08
N GLY A 9 0.59 -8.80 12.69
CA GLY A 9 0.43 -8.17 11.39
C GLY A 9 -1.01 -8.21 10.86
N GLY A 10 -1.17 -7.91 9.59
CA GLY A 10 -2.48 -7.92 8.93
C GLY A 10 -2.36 -8.04 7.41
N ILE A 11 -3.33 -8.72 6.81
CA ILE A 11 -3.37 -8.93 5.36
C ILE A 11 -4.24 -7.85 4.70
N PHE A 12 -5.40 -7.55 5.28
CA PHE A 12 -6.43 -6.72 4.66
C PHE A 12 -6.60 -5.40 5.40
N TYR A 13 -6.52 -4.29 4.66
CA TYR A 13 -6.75 -2.92 5.13
C TYR A 13 -8.01 -2.29 4.51
N SER A 14 -8.63 -3.01 3.61
CA SER A 14 -9.94 -2.70 3.05
C SER A 14 -11.02 -3.56 3.70
N LYS A 15 -12.28 -3.12 3.65
CA LYS A 15 -13.42 -3.92 4.10
C LYS A 15 -13.60 -5.20 3.24
N PRO A 16 -14.20 -6.27 3.78
CA PRO A 16 -14.27 -7.59 3.12
C PRO A 16 -14.89 -7.57 1.73
N GLU A 17 -15.91 -6.74 1.52
CA GLU A 17 -16.64 -6.67 0.24
C GLU A 17 -15.78 -6.16 -0.92
N LEU A 18 -14.59 -5.62 -0.64
CA LEU A 18 -13.66 -5.14 -1.66
C LEU A 18 -12.73 -6.25 -2.17
N LEU A 19 -12.69 -7.42 -1.54
CA LEU A 19 -12.02 -8.59 -2.10
C LEU A 19 -12.89 -9.22 -3.21
N LYS A 20 -13.09 -8.48 -4.26
CA LYS A 20 -13.80 -8.84 -5.48
C LYS A 20 -13.20 -8.11 -6.67
N ARG A 21 -13.70 -8.37 -7.88
CA ARG A 21 -13.27 -7.63 -9.07
C ARG A 21 -13.37 -6.12 -8.85
N GLY A 22 -12.26 -5.40 -9.07
CA GLY A 22 -12.14 -3.96 -8.85
C GLY A 22 -11.02 -3.35 -9.68
N ASP A 23 -11.06 -2.05 -9.90
CA ASP A 23 -10.13 -1.38 -10.81
C ASP A 23 -8.76 -1.10 -10.16
N VAL A 24 -8.71 -0.92 -8.84
CA VAL A 24 -7.50 -0.49 -8.14
C VAL A 24 -7.13 -1.45 -7.02
N TYR A 25 -5.85 -1.84 -7.01
CA TYR A 25 -5.21 -2.63 -5.96
C TYR A 25 -4.07 -1.79 -5.36
N LEU A 26 -4.19 -1.38 -4.11
CA LEU A 26 -3.14 -0.63 -3.44
C LEU A 26 -2.31 -1.55 -2.54
N MET A 27 -1.01 -1.48 -2.69
CA MET A 27 -0.03 -2.26 -1.95
C MET A 27 0.95 -1.34 -1.25
N GLY A 28 0.92 -1.30 0.09
CA GLY A 28 1.93 -0.68 0.94
C GLY A 28 3.16 -1.58 1.11
N TYR A 29 4.06 -1.22 2.02
CA TYR A 29 5.25 -2.03 2.30
C TYR A 29 4.96 -3.10 3.36
N ASN A 30 4.68 -2.69 4.60
CA ASN A 30 4.32 -3.56 5.72
C ASN A 30 3.50 -2.79 6.76
N PRO A 31 2.78 -3.46 7.65
CA PRO A 31 2.14 -2.83 8.80
C PRO A 31 3.19 -2.17 9.71
N GLY A 32 2.96 -0.90 10.03
CA GLY A 32 3.77 -0.16 11.01
C GLY A 32 3.22 -0.30 12.42
N GLY A 33 4.00 0.14 13.41
CA GLY A 33 3.63 0.16 14.81
C GLY A 33 4.26 -0.95 15.63
N ASP A 34 4.02 -0.89 16.96
CA ASP A 34 4.47 -1.89 17.90
C ASP A 34 3.57 -3.14 17.84
N SER A 35 3.79 -4.13 18.67
CA SER A 35 3.11 -5.42 18.65
C SER A 35 1.58 -5.30 18.49
N GLY A 36 1.04 -5.83 17.41
CA GLY A 36 -0.39 -6.02 17.15
C GLY A 36 -0.81 -7.46 17.37
N SER A 37 -2.07 -7.77 17.07
CA SER A 37 -2.61 -9.13 17.10
C SER A 37 -1.92 -10.03 16.07
N PRO A 38 -1.91 -11.36 16.29
CA PRO A 38 -1.54 -12.33 15.27
C PRO A 38 -2.36 -12.17 14.00
N ILE A 39 -1.76 -12.45 12.84
CA ILE A 39 -2.46 -12.40 11.54
C ILE A 39 -3.72 -13.28 11.53
N SER A 40 -3.69 -14.45 12.20
CA SER A 40 -4.86 -15.33 12.32
C SER A 40 -6.05 -14.63 12.98
N GLU A 41 -5.80 -13.92 14.08
CA GLU A 41 -6.83 -13.15 14.80
C GLU A 41 -7.32 -11.96 13.98
N GLU A 42 -6.42 -11.24 13.31
CA GLU A 42 -6.78 -10.14 12.40
C GLU A 42 -7.65 -10.61 11.23
N LEU A 43 -7.43 -11.83 10.74
CA LEU A 43 -8.28 -12.42 9.71
C LEU A 43 -9.68 -12.73 10.22
N ASP A 44 -9.82 -13.27 11.42
CA ASP A 44 -11.12 -13.54 12.04
C ASP A 44 -11.91 -12.23 12.25
N ASN A 45 -11.21 -11.18 12.72
CA ASN A 45 -11.79 -9.85 12.92
C ASN A 45 -12.09 -9.13 11.59
N HIS A 46 -11.37 -9.43 10.51
CA HIS A 46 -11.54 -8.76 9.22
C HIS A 46 -12.96 -8.87 8.70
N PHE A 47 -13.58 -10.05 8.80
CA PHE A 47 -14.94 -10.29 8.27
C PHE A 47 -16.05 -9.51 8.99
N ALA A 48 -15.76 -8.96 10.17
CA ALA A 48 -16.65 -8.08 10.92
C ALA A 48 -16.48 -6.58 10.55
N LYS A 49 -15.48 -6.21 9.74
CA LYS A 49 -15.23 -4.81 9.37
C LYS A 49 -16.28 -4.29 8.40
N SER A 50 -16.92 -3.18 8.76
CA SER A 50 -17.88 -2.44 7.91
C SER A 50 -17.21 -1.31 7.11
N VAL A 51 -16.00 -0.88 7.50
CA VAL A 51 -15.23 0.20 6.87
C VAL A 51 -13.78 -0.21 6.67
N SER A 52 -13.13 0.35 5.66
CA SER A 52 -11.70 0.15 5.43
C SER A 52 -10.89 0.90 6.49
N ASP A 53 -9.74 0.33 6.91
CA ASP A 53 -8.90 0.90 7.96
C ASP A 53 -8.46 2.35 7.66
N TYR A 54 -8.22 2.67 6.39
CA TYR A 54 -7.81 4.01 5.97
C TYR A 54 -8.96 5.03 5.88
N GLU A 55 -10.20 4.61 6.04
CA GLU A 55 -11.36 5.50 6.21
C GLU A 55 -11.53 5.92 7.66
N GLN A 56 -11.03 5.10 8.60
CA GLN A 56 -11.09 5.40 10.03
C GLN A 56 -10.13 6.54 10.39
N ILE A 57 -10.52 7.31 11.40
CA ILE A 57 -9.65 8.31 11.98
C ILE A 57 -8.79 7.59 13.02
N TRP A 58 -7.49 7.53 12.77
CA TRP A 58 -6.57 6.94 13.73
C TRP A 58 -6.25 7.93 14.83
N GLN A 59 -6.59 7.59 16.07
CA GLN A 59 -6.16 8.35 17.22
C GLN A 59 -4.65 8.15 17.42
N HIS A 60 -3.88 9.23 17.26
CA HIS A 60 -2.48 9.21 17.67
C HIS A 60 -2.41 9.28 19.20
N ARG A 61 -2.05 8.19 19.84
CA ARG A 61 -1.54 8.22 21.21
C ARG A 61 -0.16 8.87 21.17
N SER A 62 -0.08 10.16 21.42
CA SER A 62 1.20 10.86 21.54
C SER A 62 1.67 10.75 23.00
N GLY A 63 2.61 9.85 23.30
CA GLY A 63 3.44 9.83 24.49
C GLY A 63 2.76 10.06 25.86
N THR A 64 3.51 9.89 26.92
CA THR A 64 3.15 10.29 28.29
C THR A 64 3.69 11.69 28.59
N ASN A 65 2.99 12.45 29.41
CA ASN A 65 3.52 13.63 30.09
C ASN A 65 4.57 13.18 31.11
N ASP A 66 5.36 14.13 31.63
CA ASP A 66 6.39 13.86 32.66
C ASP A 66 5.78 13.31 33.98
N ASP A 67 4.48 13.52 34.20
CA ASP A 67 3.69 12.99 35.31
C ASP A 67 3.10 11.58 35.05
N GLY A 68 3.43 10.94 33.93
CA GLY A 68 2.94 9.63 33.53
C GLY A 68 1.54 9.62 32.92
N THR A 69 0.86 10.77 32.81
CA THR A 69 -0.44 10.86 32.12
C THR A 69 -0.29 10.83 30.61
N LEU A 70 -1.25 10.19 29.92
CA LEU A 70 -1.27 10.17 28.46
C LEU A 70 -1.50 11.58 27.91
N ARG A 71 -0.62 12.04 27.04
CA ARG A 71 -0.86 13.25 26.25
C ARG A 71 -2.01 13.00 25.30
N HIS A 72 -3.22 13.32 25.71
CA HIS A 72 -4.35 13.43 24.82
C HIS A 72 -4.16 14.65 23.92
N ARG A 73 -3.71 14.44 22.71
CA ARG A 73 -4.04 15.38 21.65
C ARG A 73 -5.41 14.95 21.13
N ASP A 74 -6.45 15.49 21.72
CA ASP A 74 -7.85 15.36 21.31
C ASP A 74 -8.11 16.05 19.97
N VAL A 75 -7.33 15.71 18.96
CA VAL A 75 -7.59 16.17 17.61
C VAL A 75 -7.65 14.91 16.75
N GLU A 76 -8.84 14.52 16.40
CA GLU A 76 -9.13 13.55 15.35
C GLU A 76 -8.39 13.97 14.06
N ARG A 77 -7.15 13.59 13.93
CA ARG A 77 -6.34 13.92 12.75
C ARG A 77 -5.97 12.65 12.03
N SER A 78 -6.34 12.59 10.76
CA SER A 78 -5.77 11.59 9.87
C SER A 78 -4.24 11.74 9.82
N THR A 79 -3.53 10.62 9.82
CA THR A 79 -2.07 10.61 9.67
C THR A 79 -1.66 11.24 8.34
N ARG A 80 -0.39 11.65 8.21
CA ARG A 80 0.13 12.14 6.93
C ARG A 80 -0.02 11.09 5.82
N TYR A 81 0.19 9.80 6.16
CA TYR A 81 -0.02 8.69 5.25
C TYR A 81 -1.46 8.61 4.76
N GLN A 82 -2.43 8.65 5.68
CA GLN A 82 -3.85 8.60 5.33
C GLN A 82 -4.28 9.79 4.46
N ARG A 83 -3.80 11.00 4.78
CA ARG A 83 -4.08 12.18 3.93
C ARG A 83 -3.55 12.00 2.52
N GLY A 84 -2.27 11.60 2.39
CA GLY A 84 -1.67 11.35 1.07
C GLY A 84 -2.40 10.26 0.30
N LEU A 85 -2.83 9.20 0.98
CA LEU A 85 -3.62 8.13 0.38
C LEU A 85 -4.98 8.66 -0.13
N LYS A 86 -5.73 9.40 0.70
CA LYS A 86 -7.02 10.00 0.31
C LYS A 86 -6.85 10.98 -0.88
N GLU A 87 -5.83 11.80 -0.85
CA GLU A 87 -5.52 12.74 -1.94
C GLU A 87 -5.17 12.01 -3.25
N PHE A 88 -4.39 10.92 -3.15
CA PHE A 88 -3.99 10.16 -4.32
C PHE A 88 -5.14 9.32 -4.89
N THR A 89 -5.93 8.66 -4.07
CA THR A 89 -7.09 7.90 -4.55
C THR A 89 -8.13 8.81 -5.21
N ALA A 90 -8.35 10.01 -4.64
CA ALA A 90 -9.22 11.02 -5.26
C ALA A 90 -8.69 11.49 -6.63
N LEU A 91 -7.37 11.58 -6.82
CA LEU A 91 -6.75 11.90 -8.11
C LEU A 91 -7.01 10.82 -9.16
N LEU A 92 -7.15 9.56 -8.75
CA LEU A 92 -7.58 8.44 -9.60
C LEU A 92 -9.10 8.36 -9.79
N GLY A 93 -9.89 9.21 -9.13
CA GLY A 93 -11.36 9.19 -9.18
C GLY A 93 -12.02 8.24 -8.18
N TYR A 94 -11.31 7.80 -7.13
CA TYR A 94 -11.84 6.87 -6.13
C TYR A 94 -11.76 7.43 -4.72
N GLN A 95 -12.65 6.93 -3.85
CA GLN A 95 -12.51 7.08 -2.40
C GLN A 95 -11.75 5.86 -1.82
N PRO A 96 -11.07 5.97 -0.65
CA PRO A 96 -10.39 4.83 -0.03
C PRO A 96 -11.28 3.59 0.15
N GLY A 97 -12.53 3.79 0.54
CA GLY A 97 -13.50 2.69 0.73
C GLY A 97 -14.01 2.03 -0.55
N GLN A 98 -13.50 2.41 -1.72
CA GLN A 98 -13.85 1.82 -3.01
C GLN A 98 -12.73 0.96 -3.60
N ILE A 99 -11.53 0.96 -2.99
CA ILE A 99 -10.36 0.26 -3.51
C ILE A 99 -9.88 -0.83 -2.55
N PHE A 100 -9.36 -1.91 -3.13
CA PHE A 100 -8.74 -2.97 -2.35
C PHE A 100 -7.34 -2.55 -1.88
N MET A 101 -7.05 -2.74 -0.59
CA MET A 101 -5.80 -2.30 0.03
C MET A 101 -5.17 -3.40 0.89
N THR A 102 -3.86 -3.54 0.76
CA THR A 102 -3.02 -4.49 1.49
C THR A 102 -1.61 -3.95 1.65
N ASN A 103 -0.71 -4.70 2.29
CA ASN A 103 0.73 -4.46 2.28
C ASN A 103 1.46 -5.63 1.62
N LEU A 104 2.60 -5.39 0.98
CA LEU A 104 3.44 -6.44 0.39
C LEU A 104 3.82 -7.51 1.40
N ILE A 105 4.21 -7.08 2.60
CA ILE A 105 4.59 -7.93 3.70
C ILE A 105 3.51 -7.77 4.78
N PHE A 106 2.95 -8.89 5.21
CA PHE A 106 1.86 -8.89 6.17
C PHE A 106 2.33 -8.77 7.61
N PHE A 107 3.62 -8.98 7.84
CA PHE A 107 4.22 -8.96 9.17
C PHE A 107 4.50 -7.54 9.63
N GLN A 108 4.07 -7.23 10.85
CA GLN A 108 4.24 -5.93 11.46
C GLN A 108 5.68 -5.69 11.91
N SER A 109 6.15 -4.46 11.75
CA SER A 109 7.40 -3.99 12.35
C SER A 109 7.34 -2.50 12.65
N HIS A 110 8.03 -2.07 13.71
CA HIS A 110 8.01 -0.68 14.17
C HIS A 110 8.42 0.31 13.06
N ASP A 111 9.48 0.01 12.31
CA ASP A 111 10.10 0.94 11.36
C ASP A 111 10.47 0.33 10.00
N GLY A 112 9.97 -0.82 9.68
CA GLY A 112 10.30 -1.54 8.44
C GLY A 112 11.69 -2.20 8.44
N LYS A 113 12.61 -1.86 9.37
CA LYS A 113 13.93 -2.50 9.49
C LYS A 113 13.83 -3.91 10.09
N GLY A 114 12.78 -4.19 10.87
CA GLY A 114 12.48 -5.50 11.38
C GLY A 114 11.98 -6.50 10.33
N VAL A 115 11.77 -6.04 9.09
CA VAL A 115 11.29 -6.86 7.98
C VAL A 115 12.47 -7.47 7.21
N LYS A 116 12.46 -8.77 7.03
CA LYS A 116 13.41 -9.49 6.16
C LYS A 116 12.84 -9.50 4.73
N TYR A 117 13.01 -8.40 4.00
CA TYR A 117 12.34 -8.16 2.72
C TYR A 117 12.29 -9.38 1.79
N LYS A 118 13.44 -9.99 1.50
CA LYS A 118 13.51 -11.13 0.56
C LYS A 118 12.66 -12.30 1.07
N GLN A 119 12.88 -12.72 2.29
CA GLN A 119 12.19 -13.87 2.89
C GLN A 119 10.70 -13.59 3.10
N ASP A 120 10.37 -12.46 3.74
CA ASP A 120 9.00 -12.12 4.12
C ASP A 120 8.13 -11.85 2.88
N SER A 121 8.67 -11.18 1.85
CA SER A 121 7.93 -10.94 0.61
C SER A 121 7.70 -12.23 -0.19
N GLU A 122 8.64 -13.17 -0.20
CA GLU A 122 8.42 -14.48 -0.81
C GLU A 122 7.33 -15.28 -0.08
N THR A 123 7.33 -15.24 1.25
CA THR A 123 6.30 -15.89 2.07
C THR A 123 4.90 -15.31 1.83
N CYS A 124 4.79 -14.00 1.64
CA CYS A 124 3.51 -13.33 1.43
C CYS A 124 3.02 -13.39 -0.03
N TRP A 125 3.93 -13.50 -1.01
CA TRP A 125 3.61 -13.36 -2.43
C TRP A 125 2.54 -14.33 -2.95
N PRO A 126 2.50 -15.63 -2.59
CA PRO A 126 1.45 -16.53 -3.07
C PRO A 126 0.02 -16.10 -2.68
N ILE A 127 -0.13 -15.35 -1.58
CA ILE A 127 -1.41 -14.79 -1.18
C ILE A 127 -1.76 -13.59 -2.07
N HIS A 128 -0.76 -12.73 -2.40
CA HIS A 128 -0.97 -11.64 -3.35
C HIS A 128 -1.40 -12.14 -4.72
N GLU A 129 -0.84 -13.23 -5.22
CA GLU A 129 -1.28 -13.83 -6.50
C GLU A 129 -2.75 -14.23 -6.46
N LYS A 130 -3.20 -14.86 -5.36
CA LYS A 130 -4.62 -15.19 -5.18
C LYS A 130 -5.49 -13.94 -5.13
N MET A 131 -5.09 -12.92 -4.36
CA MET A 131 -5.83 -11.66 -4.27
C MET A 131 -5.88 -10.91 -5.62
N LEU A 132 -4.77 -10.85 -6.35
CA LEU A 132 -4.71 -10.23 -7.68
C LEU A 132 -5.60 -10.98 -8.68
N ASN A 133 -5.68 -12.31 -8.61
CA ASN A 133 -6.57 -13.12 -9.42
C ASN A 133 -8.05 -12.89 -9.11
N VAL A 134 -8.40 -12.55 -7.88
CA VAL A 134 -9.77 -12.18 -7.49
C VAL A 134 -10.09 -10.75 -7.89
N VAL A 135 -9.22 -9.80 -7.53
CA VAL A 135 -9.47 -8.37 -7.76
C VAL A 135 -9.35 -8.02 -9.25
N LYS A 136 -8.41 -8.62 -9.98
CA LYS A 136 -8.16 -8.38 -11.41
C LYS A 136 -8.04 -6.87 -11.74
N PRO A 137 -7.17 -6.12 -11.05
CA PRO A 137 -7.10 -4.68 -11.17
C PRO A 137 -6.61 -4.23 -12.55
N LYS A 138 -6.98 -3.00 -12.94
CA LYS A 138 -6.39 -2.25 -14.06
C LYS A 138 -5.18 -1.43 -13.59
N ILE A 139 -5.18 -1.04 -12.32
CA ILE A 139 -4.14 -0.20 -11.70
C ILE A 139 -3.67 -0.86 -10.41
N ILE A 140 -2.36 -1.06 -10.29
CA ILE A 140 -1.72 -1.45 -9.03
C ILE A 140 -0.92 -0.25 -8.53
N VAL A 141 -1.23 0.23 -7.33
CA VAL A 141 -0.51 1.33 -6.68
C VAL A 141 0.45 0.74 -5.66
N ALA A 142 1.75 0.84 -5.91
CA ALA A 142 2.80 0.42 -4.99
C ALA A 142 3.31 1.63 -4.20
N VAL A 143 2.95 1.74 -2.93
CA VAL A 143 3.33 2.84 -2.04
C VAL A 143 4.63 2.50 -1.32
N GLY A 144 5.68 3.30 -1.58
CA GLY A 144 7.06 2.97 -1.27
C GLY A 144 7.70 2.23 -2.45
N ASN A 145 8.59 2.92 -3.18
CA ASN A 145 9.19 2.43 -4.43
C ASN A 145 10.73 2.43 -4.39
N GLY A 146 11.31 2.25 -3.19
CA GLY A 146 12.76 2.15 -2.99
C GLY A 146 13.38 0.99 -3.78
N ASN A 147 14.65 1.15 -4.18
CA ASN A 147 15.34 0.15 -5.00
C ASN A 147 15.78 -1.10 -4.22
N ALA A 148 16.08 -0.95 -2.93
CA ALA A 148 16.59 -2.03 -2.08
C ALA A 148 15.52 -3.05 -1.64
N GLY A 149 14.24 -2.71 -1.82
CA GLY A 149 13.11 -3.57 -1.46
C GLY A 149 11.85 -2.73 -1.30
N SER A 150 10.82 -3.06 -2.07
CA SER A 150 9.54 -2.34 -2.04
C SER A 150 8.46 -3.15 -2.77
N ALA A 151 7.21 -2.74 -2.61
CA ALA A 151 6.10 -3.30 -3.39
C ALA A 151 6.34 -3.15 -4.90
N TYR A 152 6.87 -2.01 -5.33
CA TYR A 152 7.21 -1.77 -6.74
C TYR A 152 8.27 -2.73 -7.26
N THR A 153 9.38 -2.92 -6.53
CA THR A 153 10.47 -3.83 -6.96
C THR A 153 10.01 -5.29 -6.98
N LYS A 154 9.14 -5.69 -6.05
CA LYS A 154 8.56 -7.04 -6.06
C LYS A 154 7.66 -7.26 -7.28
N LEU A 155 6.78 -6.33 -7.58
CA LEU A 155 5.93 -6.38 -8.77
C LEU A 155 6.77 -6.42 -10.06
N LEU A 156 7.80 -5.57 -10.16
CA LEU A 156 8.71 -5.55 -11.30
C LEU A 156 9.40 -6.91 -11.51
N GLN A 157 9.82 -7.56 -10.42
CA GLN A 157 10.43 -8.88 -10.46
C GLN A 157 9.44 -9.97 -10.89
N GLN A 158 8.26 -9.99 -10.29
CA GLN A 158 7.25 -11.04 -10.53
C GLN A 158 6.63 -10.96 -11.93
N LYS A 159 6.47 -9.75 -12.46
CA LYS A 159 5.87 -9.51 -13.78
C LYS A 159 6.90 -9.34 -14.91
N ARG A 160 8.19 -9.54 -14.66
CA ARG A 160 9.31 -9.24 -15.57
C ARG A 160 9.15 -9.78 -17.00
N HIS A 161 8.48 -10.91 -17.18
CA HIS A 161 8.31 -11.57 -18.48
C HIS A 161 7.08 -11.06 -19.26
N THR A 162 6.19 -10.31 -18.62
CA THR A 162 4.97 -9.77 -19.23
C THR A 162 4.97 -8.24 -19.29
N ILE A 163 6.07 -7.61 -18.83
CA ILE A 163 6.23 -6.15 -18.90
C ILE A 163 6.44 -5.73 -20.35
N GLU A 164 5.69 -4.74 -20.78
CA GLU A 164 5.95 -4.01 -22.02
C GLU A 164 7.21 -3.15 -21.86
N PRO A 165 8.32 -3.43 -22.57
CA PRO A 165 9.60 -2.73 -22.32
C PRO A 165 9.52 -1.22 -22.52
N SER A 166 8.76 -0.76 -23.51
CA SER A 166 8.54 0.66 -23.82
C SER A 166 7.70 1.40 -22.79
N SER A 167 6.97 0.67 -21.92
CA SER A 167 6.06 1.25 -20.95
C SER A 167 6.74 1.75 -19.67
N LYS A 168 8.04 1.52 -19.48
CA LYS A 168 8.73 1.94 -18.26
C LYS A 168 8.90 3.45 -18.23
N VAL A 169 8.33 4.08 -17.20
CA VAL A 169 8.41 5.52 -16.95
C VAL A 169 9.09 5.78 -15.61
N VAL A 170 10.05 6.68 -15.60
CA VAL A 170 10.69 7.20 -14.39
C VAL A 170 10.69 8.71 -14.47
N LYS A 171 10.16 9.37 -13.43
CA LYS A 171 10.17 10.84 -13.29
C LYS A 171 10.66 11.23 -11.91
N GLU A 172 11.30 12.38 -11.78
CA GLU A 172 11.56 12.98 -10.48
C GLU A 172 10.24 13.31 -9.78
N ALA A 173 10.17 13.02 -8.47
CA ALA A 173 8.95 13.21 -7.71
C ALA A 173 8.79 14.64 -7.14
N ASN A 174 9.68 15.57 -7.53
CA ASN A 174 9.75 16.92 -6.98
C ASN A 174 9.82 16.93 -5.44
N HIS A 175 10.54 15.97 -4.87
CA HIS A 175 10.74 15.80 -3.44
C HIS A 175 12.07 15.10 -3.16
N GLY A 176 13.14 15.86 -2.96
CA GLY A 176 14.48 15.33 -2.74
C GLY A 176 14.92 14.36 -3.86
N LYS A 177 15.39 13.18 -3.47
CA LYS A 177 15.84 12.12 -4.41
C LYS A 177 14.75 11.12 -4.79
N TYR A 178 13.50 11.37 -4.41
CA TYR A 178 12.40 10.46 -4.71
C TYR A 178 12.01 10.52 -6.19
N GLN A 179 11.58 9.39 -6.70
CA GLN A 179 11.13 9.23 -8.09
C GLN A 179 9.73 8.63 -8.12
N LEU A 180 8.97 8.98 -9.14
CA LEU A 180 7.78 8.26 -9.59
C LEU A 180 8.26 7.20 -10.58
N LYS A 181 7.83 5.96 -10.43
CA LYS A 181 8.26 4.84 -11.28
C LYS A 181 7.03 4.08 -11.73
N GLY A 182 6.97 3.69 -12.98
CA GLY A 182 5.83 2.93 -13.48
C GLY A 182 6.21 2.01 -14.61
N PHE A 183 5.35 1.02 -14.85
CA PHE A 183 5.40 0.14 -16.00
C PHE A 183 4.00 -0.43 -16.26
N ARG A 184 3.80 -0.95 -17.47
CA ARG A 184 2.63 -1.75 -17.81
C ARG A 184 3.05 -3.21 -18.06
N PHE A 185 2.12 -4.11 -17.80
CA PHE A 185 2.24 -5.51 -18.15
C PHE A 185 0.88 -6.06 -18.57
N SER A 186 0.90 -7.11 -19.41
CA SER A 186 -0.32 -7.79 -19.84
C SER A 186 -0.48 -9.10 -19.10
N GLU A 187 -1.68 -9.37 -18.61
CA GLU A 187 -2.07 -10.61 -17.93
C GLU A 187 -3.53 -10.94 -18.22
N ASP A 188 -3.79 -12.17 -18.65
CA ASP A 188 -5.14 -12.63 -19.03
C ASP A 188 -5.86 -11.69 -20.02
N ASN A 189 -5.18 -11.24 -21.06
CA ASN A 189 -5.66 -10.25 -22.04
C ASN A 189 -6.09 -8.90 -21.42
N ARG A 190 -5.51 -8.52 -20.31
CA ARG A 190 -5.73 -7.23 -19.64
C ARG A 190 -4.41 -6.48 -19.52
N ASP A 191 -4.43 -5.21 -19.86
CA ASP A 191 -3.33 -4.31 -19.57
C ASP A 191 -3.46 -3.79 -18.15
N VAL A 192 -2.39 -3.93 -17.38
CA VAL A 192 -2.30 -3.51 -15.98
C VAL A 192 -1.20 -2.48 -15.83
N MET A 193 -1.54 -1.34 -15.28
CA MET A 193 -0.62 -0.25 -14.99
C MET A 193 -0.13 -0.37 -13.54
N VAL A 194 1.18 -0.30 -13.33
CA VAL A 194 1.80 -0.26 -12.00
C VAL A 194 2.36 1.13 -11.72
N LEU A 195 1.86 1.76 -10.66
CA LEU A 195 2.27 3.08 -10.18
C LEU A 195 3.13 2.92 -8.93
N GLY A 196 4.43 3.08 -9.03
CA GLY A 196 5.36 3.08 -7.91
C GLY A 196 5.57 4.50 -7.38
N LEU A 197 5.05 4.77 -6.20
CA LEU A 197 5.03 6.09 -5.58
C LEU A 197 5.95 6.15 -4.36
N PRO A 198 6.52 7.32 -4.03
CA PRO A 198 7.14 7.52 -2.72
C PRO A 198 6.15 7.28 -1.59
N HIS A 199 6.64 6.86 -0.42
CA HIS A 199 5.79 6.61 0.74
C HIS A 199 5.09 7.88 1.21
N PHE A 200 3.78 7.84 1.39
CA PHE A 200 2.95 9.02 1.69
C PHE A 200 3.23 9.68 3.04
N SER A 201 3.91 9.01 3.97
CA SER A 201 4.40 9.67 5.20
C SER A 201 5.47 10.73 4.93
N TYR A 202 6.14 10.66 3.77
CA TYR A 202 7.21 11.58 3.38
C TYR A 202 6.87 12.40 2.14
N TYR A 203 5.92 11.97 1.34
CA TYR A 203 5.54 12.59 0.08
C TYR A 203 4.20 13.32 0.17
N ASN A 204 4.17 14.58 -0.23
CA ASN A 204 2.94 15.37 -0.28
C ASN A 204 2.30 15.25 -1.65
N VAL A 205 1.13 14.64 -1.71
CA VAL A 205 0.37 14.43 -2.95
C VAL A 205 -0.21 15.74 -3.48
N LYS A 206 -0.87 16.52 -2.63
CA LYS A 206 -1.60 17.71 -3.01
C LYS A 206 -0.79 18.74 -3.83
N PRO A 207 0.42 19.18 -3.40
CA PRO A 207 1.20 20.11 -4.19
C PRO A 207 1.77 19.50 -5.49
N ASN A 208 1.81 18.17 -5.60
CA ASN A 208 2.38 17.44 -6.74
C ASN A 208 1.31 16.83 -7.66
N GLN A 209 0.05 17.20 -7.54
CA GLN A 209 -1.06 16.61 -8.32
C GLN A 209 -0.86 16.73 -9.83
N TYR A 210 -0.35 17.85 -10.31
CA TYR A 210 -0.08 18.05 -11.73
C TYR A 210 0.97 17.05 -12.24
N LEU A 211 2.08 16.92 -11.54
CA LEU A 211 3.14 15.97 -11.86
C LEU A 211 2.64 14.51 -11.84
N LEU A 212 1.84 14.16 -10.83
CA LEU A 212 1.24 12.82 -10.73
C LEU A 212 0.28 12.53 -11.89
N LYS A 213 -0.55 13.50 -12.29
CA LYS A 213 -1.43 13.37 -13.46
C LYS A 213 -0.63 13.18 -14.74
N GLN A 214 0.43 13.98 -14.95
CA GLN A 214 1.31 13.79 -16.11
C GLN A 214 1.97 12.40 -16.11
N PHE A 215 2.47 11.95 -14.95
CA PHE A 215 3.07 10.63 -14.81
C PHE A 215 2.09 9.50 -15.16
N ILE A 216 0.86 9.57 -14.66
CA ILE A 216 -0.20 8.59 -14.97
C ILE A 216 -0.54 8.62 -16.46
N ASN A 217 -0.68 9.79 -17.05
CA ASN A 217 -1.00 9.94 -18.48
C ASN A 217 0.12 9.40 -19.39
N ASP A 218 1.40 9.64 -19.02
CA ASP A 218 2.54 9.12 -19.79
C ASP A 218 2.61 7.59 -19.72
N LEU A 219 2.24 7.02 -18.59
CA LEU A 219 2.22 5.58 -18.41
C LEU A 219 1.01 4.92 -19.10
N ALA A 220 -0.09 5.66 -19.31
CA ALA A 220 -1.28 5.16 -19.98
C ALA A 220 -1.18 5.15 -21.53
N ARG A 221 -0.17 5.79 -22.10
CA ARG A 221 0.15 5.79 -23.55
C ARG A 221 0.92 4.55 -23.96
#